data_692f77bad1421878c17f4313f012a044
#
_entry.id   692f77bad1421878c17f4313f012a044
#
_cell.length_a   1.000
_cell.length_b   1.000
_cell.length_c   1.000
_cell.angle_alpha   90.00
_cell.angle_beta   90.00
_cell.angle_gamma   90.00
#
_symmetry.space_group_name_H-M   'P 1'
#
loop_
_entity.id
_entity.type
_entity.pdbx_description
1 polymer ?
#
loop_
_entity_poly.entity_id
_entity_poly.type
_entity_poly.pdbx_seq_one_letter_code
_entity_poly.pdbx_strand_id
1 'polypeptide(L)'
;MSDGKGFEIRPMTMEDYSKVHALWMTIHGFSIRSIDDSEEGVRQFLQRNPGLSVVAVNSDDEVVGAILCGHDGRRGCLYHVCVREDHRRRGVGKAMVVHCMNALKAERINKVSLIAFTRNDIGNAFWKCIGWTKREDLNYYDFTLNEANITAFNK
;
A
#
# COMPACT_ATOMS: atom_id res chain seq x y z
N MET A 1 -13.93 14.03 -5.67
CA MET A 1 -13.51 15.43 -5.89
C MET A 1 -12.09 15.64 -5.39
N SER A 2 -11.29 16.32 -6.17
CA SER A 2 -9.99 16.77 -5.73
C SER A 2 -10.19 17.80 -4.60
N ASP A 3 -9.46 17.65 -3.52
CA ASP A 3 -9.54 18.57 -2.36
C ASP A 3 -8.68 19.83 -2.55
N GLY A 4 -8.38 20.20 -3.78
CA GLY A 4 -7.55 21.35 -4.12
C GLY A 4 -6.05 21.06 -4.07
N LYS A 5 -5.64 19.84 -3.74
CA LYS A 5 -4.22 19.44 -3.66
C LYS A 5 -3.69 18.82 -4.94
N GLY A 6 -4.51 18.75 -6.00
CA GLY A 6 -4.12 18.18 -7.27
C GLY A 6 -4.18 16.65 -7.34
N PHE A 7 -4.78 16.00 -6.38
CA PHE A 7 -5.01 14.54 -6.38
C PHE A 7 -6.30 14.18 -5.64
N GLU A 8 -6.82 13.00 -5.94
CA GLU A 8 -8.00 12.44 -5.29
C GLU A 8 -7.67 11.03 -4.80
N ILE A 9 -8.16 10.67 -3.61
CA ILE A 9 -8.03 9.32 -3.06
C ILE A 9 -9.37 8.62 -3.25
N ARG A 10 -9.35 7.42 -3.82
CA ARG A 10 -10.54 6.60 -3.99
C ARG A 10 -10.21 5.12 -3.84
N PRO A 11 -11.22 4.26 -3.59
CA PRO A 11 -10.98 2.82 -3.54
C PRO A 11 -10.39 2.30 -4.86
N MET A 12 -9.45 1.37 -4.74
CA MET A 12 -8.85 0.67 -5.87
C MET A 12 -9.82 -0.37 -6.42
N THR A 13 -9.93 -0.47 -7.74
CA THR A 13 -10.65 -1.54 -8.42
C THR A 13 -9.70 -2.28 -9.36
N MET A 14 -10.15 -3.40 -9.93
CA MET A 14 -9.32 -4.14 -10.88
C MET A 14 -9.07 -3.40 -12.19
N GLU A 15 -9.88 -2.39 -12.50
CA GLU A 15 -9.61 -1.50 -13.63
C GLU A 15 -8.32 -0.70 -13.44
N ASP A 16 -7.91 -0.51 -12.19
CA ASP A 16 -6.69 0.22 -11.85
C ASP A 16 -5.44 -0.67 -11.90
N TYR A 17 -5.60 -1.99 -11.96
CA TYR A 17 -4.48 -2.91 -11.76
C TYR A 17 -3.28 -2.62 -12.65
N SER A 18 -3.48 -2.45 -13.96
CA SER A 18 -2.34 -2.25 -14.87
C SER A 18 -1.58 -0.96 -14.56
N LYS A 19 -2.28 0.11 -14.18
CA LYS A 19 -1.67 1.38 -13.79
C LYS A 19 -0.95 1.27 -12.45
N VAL A 20 -1.56 0.56 -11.50
CA VAL A 20 -0.95 0.33 -10.18
C VAL A 20 0.30 -0.54 -10.32
N HIS A 21 0.23 -1.62 -11.09
CA HIS A 21 1.38 -2.49 -11.33
C HIS A 21 2.51 -1.70 -12.01
N ALA A 22 2.19 -0.88 -13.00
CA ALA A 22 3.18 -0.01 -13.66
C ALA A 22 3.84 0.94 -12.66
N LEU A 23 3.05 1.51 -11.73
CA LEU A 23 3.59 2.35 -10.66
C LEU A 23 4.55 1.56 -9.77
N TRP A 24 4.17 0.36 -9.33
CA TRP A 24 5.05 -0.49 -8.51
C TRP A 24 6.41 -0.71 -9.19
N MET A 25 6.41 -0.91 -10.50
CA MET A 25 7.64 -1.17 -11.26
C MET A 25 8.59 0.04 -11.33
N THR A 26 8.09 1.23 -11.00
CA THR A 26 8.93 2.44 -10.98
C THR A 26 9.57 2.71 -9.61
N ILE A 27 9.12 2.03 -8.56
CA ILE A 27 9.58 2.30 -7.20
C ILE A 27 10.90 1.57 -6.94
N HIS A 28 11.96 2.33 -6.69
CA HIS A 28 13.29 1.78 -6.43
C HIS A 28 13.28 0.86 -5.19
N GLY A 29 13.87 -0.31 -5.32
CA GLY A 29 13.99 -1.26 -4.23
C GLY A 29 12.71 -2.00 -3.85
N PHE A 30 11.61 -1.74 -4.55
CA PHE A 30 10.33 -2.38 -4.28
C PHE A 30 10.40 -3.87 -4.58
N SER A 31 9.80 -4.69 -3.73
CA SER A 31 9.74 -6.15 -3.97
C SER A 31 8.41 -6.50 -4.63
N ILE A 32 8.50 -7.27 -5.72
CA ILE A 32 7.32 -7.74 -6.45
C ILE A 32 7.29 -9.26 -6.38
N ARG A 33 6.15 -9.81 -6.01
CA ARG A 33 5.96 -11.26 -5.95
C ARG A 33 5.17 -11.72 -7.16
N SER A 34 5.67 -12.80 -7.81
CA SER A 34 5.14 -13.24 -9.11
C SER A 34 3.69 -13.67 -9.07
N ILE A 35 3.22 -14.24 -7.95
CA ILE A 35 1.84 -14.71 -7.82
C ILE A 35 0.98 -13.69 -7.07
N ASP A 36 1.44 -13.26 -5.89
CA ASP A 36 0.64 -12.34 -5.06
C ASP A 36 0.37 -11.01 -5.75
N ASP A 37 1.34 -10.52 -6.55
CA ASP A 37 1.23 -9.24 -7.24
C ASP A 37 0.78 -9.38 -8.69
N SER A 38 0.41 -10.59 -9.12
CA SER A 38 -0.22 -10.81 -10.41
C SER A 38 -1.64 -10.24 -10.41
N GLU A 39 -2.22 -10.12 -11.60
CA GLU A 39 -3.60 -9.67 -11.73
C GLU A 39 -4.55 -10.53 -10.91
N GLU A 40 -4.39 -11.86 -10.97
CA GLU A 40 -5.22 -12.80 -10.22
C GLU A 40 -4.99 -12.68 -8.72
N GLY A 41 -3.73 -12.54 -8.29
CA GLY A 41 -3.40 -12.38 -6.86
C GLY A 41 -3.99 -11.11 -6.26
N VAL A 42 -3.91 -10.01 -6.99
CA VAL A 42 -4.49 -8.74 -6.54
C VAL A 42 -6.02 -8.82 -6.55
N ARG A 43 -6.61 -9.44 -7.57
CA ARG A 43 -8.07 -9.64 -7.62
C ARG A 43 -8.55 -10.39 -6.39
N GLN A 44 -7.87 -11.48 -6.02
CA GLN A 44 -8.21 -12.27 -4.84
C GLN A 44 -8.13 -11.41 -3.58
N PHE A 45 -7.10 -10.59 -3.45
CA PHE A 45 -6.93 -9.72 -2.30
C PHE A 45 -8.05 -8.66 -2.20
N LEU A 46 -8.37 -8.01 -3.33
CA LEU A 46 -9.43 -7.00 -3.35
C LEU A 46 -10.81 -7.60 -3.07
N GLN A 47 -11.06 -8.82 -3.53
CA GLN A 47 -12.33 -9.52 -3.26
C GLN A 47 -12.43 -9.91 -1.79
N ARG A 48 -11.32 -10.31 -1.16
CA ARG A 48 -11.27 -10.67 0.27
C ARG A 48 -11.45 -9.43 1.15
N ASN A 49 -10.99 -8.27 0.70
CA ASN A 49 -10.97 -7.01 1.44
C ASN A 49 -11.59 -5.88 0.60
N PRO A 50 -12.91 -5.94 0.34
CA PRO A 50 -13.53 -4.97 -0.57
C PRO A 50 -13.52 -3.55 0.00
N GLY A 51 -13.20 -2.58 -0.85
CA GLY A 51 -13.29 -1.17 -0.52
C GLY A 51 -12.17 -0.61 0.36
N LEU A 52 -11.17 -1.42 0.74
CA LEU A 52 -10.12 -0.98 1.67
C LEU A 52 -8.88 -0.45 0.98
N SER A 53 -8.43 -1.08 -0.10
CA SER A 53 -7.28 -0.63 -0.87
C SER A 53 -7.61 0.66 -1.61
N VAL A 54 -6.61 1.54 -1.76
CA VAL A 54 -6.83 2.87 -2.36
C VAL A 54 -5.80 3.17 -3.44
N VAL A 55 -6.19 4.07 -4.33
CA VAL A 55 -5.30 4.73 -5.28
C VAL A 55 -5.41 6.23 -5.10
N ALA A 56 -4.32 6.93 -5.40
CA ALA A 56 -4.29 8.37 -5.53
C ALA A 56 -4.19 8.69 -7.02
N VAL A 57 -5.09 9.54 -7.51
CA VAL A 57 -5.18 9.90 -8.93
C VAL A 57 -5.02 11.40 -9.06
N ASN A 58 -4.17 11.85 -9.99
CA ASN A 58 -3.96 13.28 -10.21
C ASN A 58 -4.98 13.84 -11.21
N SER A 59 -4.86 15.14 -11.52
CA SER A 59 -5.79 15.82 -12.43
C SER A 59 -5.68 15.33 -13.88
N ASP A 60 -4.60 14.64 -14.24
CA ASP A 60 -4.42 14.03 -15.57
C ASP A 60 -4.89 12.58 -15.60
N ASP A 61 -5.64 12.16 -14.59
CA ASP A 61 -6.16 10.79 -14.45
C ASP A 61 -5.07 9.72 -14.37
N GLU A 62 -3.89 10.10 -13.87
CA GLU A 62 -2.78 9.18 -13.65
C GLU A 62 -2.77 8.66 -12.21
N VAL A 63 -2.50 7.37 -12.03
CA VAL A 63 -2.31 6.78 -10.70
C VAL A 63 -0.92 7.17 -10.20
N VAL A 64 -0.89 7.99 -9.15
CA VAL A 64 0.35 8.52 -8.57
C VAL A 64 0.66 7.95 -7.19
N GLY A 65 -0.22 7.15 -6.65
CA GLY A 65 -0.02 6.45 -5.39
C GLY A 65 -0.96 5.28 -5.25
N ALA A 66 -0.59 4.33 -4.40
CA ALA A 66 -1.44 3.16 -4.13
C ALA A 66 -1.10 2.57 -2.76
N ILE A 67 -2.09 1.93 -2.13
CA ILE A 67 -1.93 1.12 -0.94
C ILE A 67 -2.85 -0.09 -1.08
N LEU A 68 -2.30 -1.29 -0.88
CA LEU A 68 -3.12 -2.48 -0.65
C LEU A 68 -3.40 -2.54 0.84
N CYS A 69 -4.68 -2.53 1.20
CA CYS A 69 -5.13 -2.51 2.59
C CYS A 69 -6.10 -3.65 2.82
N GLY A 70 -5.88 -4.42 3.88
CA GLY A 70 -6.76 -5.52 4.22
C GLY A 70 -6.75 -5.82 5.70
N HIS A 71 -7.60 -6.77 6.12
CA HIS A 71 -7.61 -7.26 7.50
C HIS A 71 -8.05 -8.72 7.53
N ASP A 72 -7.75 -9.36 8.63
CA ASP A 72 -8.09 -10.77 8.88
C ASP A 72 -9.30 -10.93 9.81
N GLY A 73 -10.06 -9.87 10.04
CA GLY A 73 -11.17 -9.82 11.00
C GLY A 73 -10.71 -9.35 12.39
N ARG A 74 -9.42 -9.15 12.60
CA ARG A 74 -8.85 -8.77 13.89
C ARG A 74 -7.81 -7.64 13.76
N ARG A 75 -6.90 -7.76 12.80
CA ARG A 75 -5.81 -6.78 12.57
C ARG A 75 -5.82 -6.34 11.12
N GLY A 76 -5.58 -5.07 10.91
CA GLY A 76 -5.35 -4.53 9.59
C GLY A 76 -3.88 -4.61 9.18
N CYS A 77 -3.65 -4.58 7.86
CA CYS A 77 -2.31 -4.59 7.31
C CYS A 77 -2.27 -3.75 6.04
N LEU A 78 -1.16 -3.00 5.86
CA LEU A 78 -0.91 -2.25 4.63
C LEU A 78 0.23 -2.92 3.87
N TYR A 79 0.06 -3.04 2.56
CA TYR A 79 1.09 -3.58 1.65
C TYR A 79 1.32 -2.59 0.52
N HIS A 80 2.52 -2.59 -0.01
CA HIS A 80 2.89 -1.82 -1.22
C HIS A 80 2.47 -0.35 -1.15
N VAL A 81 2.73 0.28 -0.01
CA VAL A 81 2.49 1.72 0.16
C VAL A 81 3.50 2.47 -0.69
N CYS A 82 3.03 3.21 -1.70
CA CYS A 82 3.95 3.92 -2.58
C CYS A 82 3.33 5.19 -3.14
N VAL A 83 4.20 6.16 -3.43
CA VAL A 83 3.86 7.41 -4.11
C VAL A 83 4.88 7.61 -5.21
N ARG A 84 4.43 7.97 -6.41
CA ARG A 84 5.30 8.25 -7.54
C ARG A 84 6.27 9.38 -7.15
N GLU A 85 7.52 9.26 -7.54
CA GLU A 85 8.58 10.14 -7.07
C GLU A 85 8.27 11.63 -7.28
N ASP A 86 7.70 12.00 -8.43
CA ASP A 86 7.37 13.38 -8.74
C ASP A 86 6.16 13.94 -7.98
N HIS A 87 5.48 13.10 -7.21
CA HIS A 87 4.32 13.49 -6.38
C HIS A 87 4.60 13.36 -4.88
N ARG A 88 5.84 13.10 -4.50
CA ARG A 88 6.24 13.02 -3.09
C ARG A 88 6.25 14.41 -2.46
N ARG A 89 6.15 14.45 -1.12
CA ARG A 89 6.14 15.70 -0.32
C ARG A 89 4.95 16.60 -0.61
N ARG A 90 3.86 16.04 -1.13
CA ARG A 90 2.61 16.76 -1.39
C ARG A 90 1.45 16.27 -0.52
N GLY A 91 1.73 15.39 0.45
CA GLY A 91 0.72 14.83 1.35
C GLY A 91 -0.06 13.66 0.79
N VAL A 92 0.32 13.12 -0.37
CA VAL A 92 -0.38 11.99 -1.00
C VAL A 92 -0.34 10.75 -0.12
N GLY A 93 0.84 10.38 0.36
CA GLY A 93 1.02 9.19 1.21
C GLY A 93 0.21 9.28 2.49
N LYS A 94 0.28 10.40 3.18
CA LYS A 94 -0.49 10.62 4.41
C LYS A 94 -1.99 10.55 4.17
N ALA A 95 -2.47 11.18 3.09
CA ALA A 95 -3.89 11.17 2.74
C ALA A 95 -4.39 9.75 2.48
N MET A 96 -3.61 8.94 1.75
CA MET A 96 -3.95 7.55 1.49
C MET A 96 -4.00 6.73 2.79
N VAL A 97 -3.01 6.89 3.66
CA VAL A 97 -2.95 6.15 4.94
C VAL A 97 -4.15 6.51 5.81
N VAL A 98 -4.49 7.80 5.92
CA VAL A 98 -5.64 8.26 6.69
C VAL A 98 -6.93 7.63 6.13
N HIS A 99 -7.08 7.59 4.82
CA HIS A 99 -8.24 6.96 4.19
C HIS A 99 -8.35 5.47 4.55
N CYS A 100 -7.25 4.74 4.47
CA CYS A 100 -7.22 3.32 4.85
C CYS A 100 -7.55 3.13 6.34
N MET A 101 -6.98 3.95 7.21
CA MET A 101 -7.24 3.86 8.65
C MET A 101 -8.71 4.12 8.97
N ASN A 102 -9.32 5.11 8.33
CA ASN A 102 -10.75 5.39 8.54
C ASN A 102 -11.62 4.24 8.04
N ALA A 103 -11.28 3.64 6.91
CA ALA A 103 -12.01 2.49 6.38
C ALA A 103 -11.90 1.29 7.32
N LEU A 104 -10.71 1.03 7.89
CA LEU A 104 -10.51 -0.04 8.86
C LEU A 104 -11.30 0.21 10.15
N LYS A 105 -11.30 1.44 10.64
CA LYS A 105 -12.09 1.82 11.83
C LYS A 105 -13.57 1.57 11.61
N ALA A 106 -14.08 1.87 10.41
CA ALA A 106 -15.48 1.63 10.08
C ALA A 106 -15.84 0.15 10.13
N GLU A 107 -14.87 -0.73 9.92
CA GLU A 107 -15.04 -2.18 10.03
C GLU A 107 -14.66 -2.72 11.41
N ARG A 108 -14.50 -1.83 12.40
CA ARG A 108 -14.20 -2.16 13.81
C ARG A 108 -12.84 -2.82 14.01
N ILE A 109 -11.89 -2.53 13.14
CA ILE A 109 -10.52 -2.97 13.30
C ILE A 109 -9.81 -1.97 14.22
N ASN A 110 -9.14 -2.47 15.25
CA ASN A 110 -8.58 -1.63 16.31
C ASN A 110 -7.08 -1.38 16.17
N LYS A 111 -6.41 -2.08 15.27
CA LYS A 111 -4.97 -1.93 15.08
C LYS A 111 -4.59 -2.31 13.66
N VAL A 112 -3.66 -1.55 13.10
CA VAL A 112 -3.10 -1.80 11.76
C VAL A 112 -1.59 -1.84 11.85
N SER A 113 -0.97 -2.71 11.07
CA SER A 113 0.48 -2.86 11.03
C SER A 113 0.98 -2.91 9.59
N LEU A 114 2.29 -2.74 9.45
CA LEU A 114 2.96 -2.95 8.17
C LEU A 114 4.40 -3.41 8.45
N ILE A 115 5.03 -3.92 7.40
CA ILE A 115 6.42 -4.34 7.44
C ILE A 115 7.18 -3.48 6.42
N ALA A 116 8.29 -2.91 6.85
CA ALA A 116 9.18 -2.13 5.99
C ALA A 116 10.59 -2.66 6.11
N PHE A 117 11.32 -2.69 5.00
CA PHE A 117 12.73 -3.06 5.05
C PHE A 117 13.50 -2.05 5.91
N THR A 118 14.45 -2.55 6.71
CA THR A 118 15.28 -1.69 7.56
C THR A 118 16.07 -0.67 6.73
N ARG A 119 16.46 -1.04 5.51
CA ARG A 119 17.23 -0.18 4.60
C ARG A 119 16.39 0.89 3.89
N ASN A 120 15.07 0.86 4.04
CA ASN A 120 14.17 1.85 3.42
C ASN A 120 14.09 3.10 4.31
N ASP A 121 15.13 3.93 4.26
CA ASP A 121 15.24 5.11 5.13
C ASP A 121 14.09 6.10 4.90
N ILE A 122 13.72 6.34 3.65
CA ILE A 122 12.63 7.27 3.30
C ILE A 122 11.31 6.77 3.86
N GLY A 123 10.99 5.50 3.65
CA GLY A 123 9.76 4.89 4.15
C GLY A 123 9.71 4.89 5.68
N ASN A 124 10.80 4.47 6.33
CA ASN A 124 10.84 4.44 7.79
C ASN A 124 10.69 5.84 8.40
N ALA A 125 11.30 6.85 7.79
CA ALA A 125 11.13 8.24 8.23
C ALA A 125 9.69 8.72 8.07
N PHE A 126 9.03 8.34 6.97
CA PHE A 126 7.63 8.67 6.72
C PHE A 126 6.73 8.12 7.83
N TRP A 127 6.88 6.83 8.18
CA TRP A 127 6.04 6.21 9.19
C TRP A 127 6.19 6.86 10.56
N LYS A 128 7.41 7.19 10.94
CA LYS A 128 7.68 7.93 12.18
C LYS A 128 7.06 9.31 12.15
N CYS A 129 7.19 10.01 11.03
CA CYS A 129 6.67 11.37 10.86
C CYS A 129 5.15 11.43 11.03
N ILE A 130 4.41 10.45 10.55
CA ILE A 130 2.95 10.43 10.66
C ILE A 130 2.45 9.73 11.95
N GLY A 131 3.35 9.43 12.88
CA GLY A 131 2.96 8.98 14.23
C GLY A 131 2.89 7.48 14.44
N TRP A 132 3.42 6.68 13.51
CA TRP A 132 3.46 5.23 13.69
C TRP A 132 4.66 4.83 14.55
N THR A 133 4.51 3.76 15.32
CA THR A 133 5.51 3.29 16.27
C THR A 133 6.30 2.12 15.70
N LYS A 134 7.61 2.27 15.61
CA LYS A 134 8.49 1.16 15.30
C LYS A 134 8.55 0.24 16.53
N ARG A 135 8.26 -1.04 16.35
CA ARG A 135 8.30 -2.03 17.42
C ARG A 135 9.69 -2.69 17.46
N GLU A 136 10.36 -2.54 18.58
CA GLU A 136 11.69 -3.15 18.79
C GLU A 136 11.64 -4.36 19.72
N ASP A 137 10.47 -4.61 20.29
CA ASP A 137 10.20 -5.70 21.23
C ASP A 137 9.62 -6.95 20.56
N LEU A 138 9.48 -6.93 19.21
CA LEU A 138 8.91 -8.04 18.46
C LEU A 138 9.93 -8.66 17.52
N ASN A 139 9.84 -9.97 17.38
CA ASN A 139 10.51 -10.68 16.29
C ASN A 139 9.46 -11.00 15.22
N TYR A 140 9.86 -10.89 13.97
CA TYR A 140 9.00 -11.24 12.83
C TYR A 140 9.42 -12.62 12.32
N TYR A 141 8.45 -13.51 12.17
CA TYR A 141 8.67 -14.84 11.61
C TYR A 141 7.78 -15.02 10.41
N ASP A 142 8.33 -15.52 9.30
CA ASP A 142 7.51 -15.90 8.16
C ASP A 142 7.86 -17.31 7.69
N PHE A 143 7.02 -17.88 6.86
CA PHE A 143 7.25 -19.19 6.27
C PHE A 143 6.60 -19.21 4.89
N THR A 144 7.36 -19.58 3.87
CA THR A 144 6.87 -19.63 2.49
C THR A 144 6.06 -20.89 2.25
N LEU A 145 4.77 -20.73 1.91
CA LEU A 145 3.88 -21.86 1.62
C LEU A 145 3.93 -22.30 0.17
N ASN A 146 4.25 -21.38 -0.74
CA ASN A 146 4.31 -21.66 -2.18
C ASN A 146 5.60 -21.06 -2.76
N GLU A 147 6.58 -21.91 -3.05
CA GLU A 147 7.88 -21.49 -3.57
C GLU A 147 7.83 -20.97 -5.00
N ALA A 148 6.72 -21.19 -5.72
CA ALA A 148 6.52 -20.63 -7.05
C ALA A 148 6.22 -19.12 -7.01
N ASN A 149 5.87 -18.59 -5.84
CA ASN A 149 5.64 -17.15 -5.64
C ASN A 149 6.99 -16.45 -5.45
N ILE A 150 7.63 -16.11 -6.55
CA ILE A 150 9.01 -15.64 -6.59
C ILE A 150 9.08 -14.13 -6.36
N THR A 151 9.96 -13.70 -5.46
CA THR A 151 10.21 -12.30 -5.17
C THR A 151 11.32 -11.76 -6.05
N ALA A 152 11.06 -10.63 -6.72
CA ALA A 152 12.06 -9.88 -7.46
C ALA A 152 12.09 -8.44 -6.94
N PHE A 153 13.28 -7.85 -6.88
CA PHE A 153 13.45 -6.47 -6.42
C PHE A 153 13.72 -5.54 -7.59
N ASN A 154 13.06 -4.40 -7.60
CA ASN A 154 13.34 -3.35 -8.58
C ASN A 154 14.73 -2.77 -8.34
N LYS A 155 15.44 -2.48 -9.42
CA LYS A 155 16.75 -1.84 -9.35
C LYS A 155 16.64 -0.34 -9.13
#